data_6414c866c029ed21a9e315cd84038c3c
#
_entry.id   6414c866c029ed21a9e315cd84038c3c
#
_cell.length_a   1.000
_cell.length_b   1.000
_cell.length_c   1.000
_cell.angle_alpha   90.00
_cell.angle_beta   90.00
_cell.angle_gamma   90.00
#
_symmetry.space_group_name_H-M   'P 1'
#
loop_
_entity.id
_entity.type
_entity.pdbx_description
1 polymer ?
#
loop_
_entity_poly.entity_id
_entity_poly.type
_entity_poly.pdbx_seq_one_letter_code
_entity_poly.pdbx_strand_id
1 'polypeptide(L)'
;MNCRIIDIHTHIYPVALARRAMEVTGHENDDFKKLPIRENLLARMQEAGVDLSVNLPVVSKPQNQGEVNRFAKETARKNIISFGGLHPDCENVIEELEKLKDMEMAGIKFHPPFQKVHLEDPKYEEMWRKINELGFPVLIHMGTARIVRPYDLYPSGIRKILKSAPDIPIIMAHMGSFCMMKNPNENLENLPENVFIDTAMSAELEEAGEFEEIIRRFGTNRVLYGSDFPYGTQKAAIARIKDSSFTDSEKEDMLWRNAAKILKTVGKLPENIEL
;
A
#
# COMPACT_ATOMS: atom_id res chain seq x y z
N MET A 1 -25.56 -3.90 -2.18
CA MET A 1 -24.45 -4.72 -2.72
C MET A 1 -23.75 -5.44 -1.55
N ASN A 2 -23.86 -6.76 -1.51
CA ASN A 2 -23.15 -7.57 -0.50
C ASN A 2 -21.91 -8.15 -1.20
N CYS A 3 -20.91 -7.29 -1.50
CA CYS A 3 -19.67 -7.68 -2.16
C CYS A 3 -18.55 -7.84 -1.14
N ARG A 4 -17.55 -8.65 -1.46
CA ARG A 4 -16.31 -8.74 -0.68
C ARG A 4 -15.56 -7.43 -0.67
N ILE A 5 -14.73 -7.20 0.34
CA ILE A 5 -13.89 -6.00 0.43
C ILE A 5 -12.49 -6.41 0.89
N ILE A 6 -11.47 -6.06 0.12
CA ILE A 6 -10.06 -6.25 0.43
C ILE A 6 -9.39 -4.89 0.58
N ASP A 7 -8.94 -4.58 1.78
CA ASP A 7 -8.19 -3.35 2.08
C ASP A 7 -6.70 -3.60 1.88
N ILE A 8 -6.15 -3.07 0.77
CA ILE A 8 -4.74 -3.31 0.40
C ILE A 8 -3.76 -2.41 1.18
N HIS A 9 -4.25 -1.44 1.97
CA HIS A 9 -3.39 -0.45 2.61
C HIS A 9 -3.78 -0.20 4.07
N THR A 10 -3.11 -0.90 4.98
CA THR A 10 -3.26 -0.71 6.42
C THR A 10 -1.92 -0.79 7.14
N HIS A 11 -1.82 -0.19 8.31
CA HIS A 11 -0.61 -0.21 9.13
C HIS A 11 -0.90 -0.75 10.52
N ILE A 12 -0.03 -1.65 11.00
CA ILE A 12 -0.08 -2.20 12.36
C ILE A 12 1.30 -2.13 12.97
N TYR A 13 1.37 -1.72 14.23
CA TYR A 13 2.58 -1.64 15.01
C TYR A 13 2.44 -2.44 16.32
N PRO A 14 3.56 -2.87 16.94
CA PRO A 14 3.54 -3.35 18.32
C PRO A 14 2.90 -2.31 19.24
N VAL A 15 2.10 -2.75 20.22
CA VAL A 15 1.36 -1.86 21.14
C VAL A 15 2.27 -0.79 21.75
N ALA A 16 3.50 -1.17 22.14
CA ALA A 16 4.49 -0.25 22.72
C ALA A 16 4.93 0.87 21.75
N LEU A 17 4.85 0.66 20.44
CA LEU A 17 5.28 1.60 19.40
C LEU A 17 4.10 2.33 18.73
N ALA A 18 2.88 1.84 18.89
CA ALA A 18 1.71 2.35 18.20
C ALA A 18 1.48 3.85 18.45
N ARG A 19 1.58 4.29 19.71
CA ARG A 19 1.45 5.72 20.07
C ARG A 19 2.55 6.55 19.43
N ARG A 20 3.79 6.08 19.46
CA ARG A 20 4.92 6.76 18.83
C ARG A 20 4.75 6.89 17.31
N ALA A 21 4.20 5.90 16.66
CA ALA A 21 3.88 5.97 15.23
C ALA A 21 2.86 7.10 14.95
N MET A 22 1.82 7.23 15.78
CA MET A 22 0.83 8.31 15.67
C MET A 22 1.46 9.69 15.89
N GLU A 23 2.34 9.84 16.89
CA GLU A 23 3.07 11.09 17.15
C GLU A 23 3.90 11.54 15.94
N VAL A 24 4.66 10.62 15.34
CA VAL A 24 5.52 10.91 14.17
C VAL A 24 4.70 11.40 12.98
N THR A 25 3.45 10.94 12.85
CA THR A 25 2.54 11.33 11.76
C THR A 25 1.61 12.50 12.13
N GLY A 26 1.72 13.07 13.35
CA GLY A 26 0.93 14.21 13.82
C GLY A 26 -0.49 13.87 14.25
N HIS A 27 -0.70 12.62 14.70
CA HIS A 27 -1.97 12.09 15.20
C HIS A 27 -1.92 11.75 16.70
N GLU A 28 -1.05 12.40 17.46
CA GLU A 28 -0.79 12.15 18.88
C GLU A 28 -2.02 12.31 19.78
N ASN A 29 -2.96 13.14 19.36
CA ASN A 29 -4.20 13.42 20.11
C ASN A 29 -5.36 12.49 19.76
N ASP A 30 -5.14 11.54 18.86
CA ASP A 30 -6.19 10.62 18.45
C ASP A 30 -6.53 9.60 19.55
N ASP A 31 -7.82 9.20 19.58
CA ASP A 31 -8.34 8.22 20.54
C ASP A 31 -7.60 6.88 20.45
N PHE A 32 -7.52 6.16 21.58
CA PHE A 32 -6.97 4.80 21.65
C PHE A 32 -7.56 3.85 20.59
N LYS A 33 -8.83 4.01 20.24
CA LYS A 33 -9.50 3.24 19.17
C LYS A 33 -8.90 3.44 17.77
N LYS A 34 -8.09 4.48 17.59
CA LYS A 34 -7.39 4.78 16.34
C LYS A 34 -5.93 4.30 16.36
N LEU A 35 -5.41 3.78 17.50
CA LEU A 35 -4.06 3.28 17.52
C LEU A 35 -3.87 2.16 16.48
N PRO A 36 -2.75 2.18 15.74
CA PRO A 36 -2.43 1.19 14.73
C PRO A 36 -2.01 -0.15 15.35
N ILE A 37 -2.91 -0.77 16.05
CA ILE A 37 -2.75 -2.11 16.64
C ILE A 37 -3.70 -3.10 15.99
N ARG A 38 -3.32 -4.37 16.01
CA ARG A 38 -4.10 -5.44 15.36
C ARG A 38 -5.55 -5.48 15.80
N GLU A 39 -5.79 -5.35 17.11
CA GLU A 39 -7.13 -5.42 17.71
C GLU A 39 -8.05 -4.31 17.18
N ASN A 40 -7.50 -3.10 17.05
CA ASN A 40 -8.24 -1.97 16.51
C ASN A 40 -8.51 -2.13 15.00
N LEU A 41 -7.54 -2.64 14.24
CA LEU A 41 -7.79 -2.95 12.82
C LEU A 41 -8.92 -3.98 12.68
N LEU A 42 -8.87 -5.07 13.43
CA LEU A 42 -9.94 -6.10 13.39
C LEU A 42 -11.31 -5.54 13.73
N ALA A 43 -11.40 -4.68 14.74
CA ALA A 43 -12.65 -4.00 15.11
C ALA A 43 -13.16 -3.10 13.95
N ARG A 44 -12.27 -2.35 13.31
CA ARG A 44 -12.62 -1.49 12.17
C ARG A 44 -13.03 -2.30 10.94
N MET A 45 -12.34 -3.39 10.65
CA MET A 45 -12.73 -4.32 9.58
C MET A 45 -14.15 -4.84 9.80
N GLN A 46 -14.46 -5.28 11.02
CA GLN A 46 -15.81 -5.77 11.37
C GLN A 46 -16.86 -4.66 11.21
N GLU A 47 -16.59 -3.45 11.70
CA GLU A 47 -17.50 -2.30 11.58
C GLU A 47 -17.75 -1.87 10.14
N ALA A 48 -16.77 -2.03 9.26
CA ALA A 48 -16.82 -1.60 7.87
C ALA A 48 -17.21 -2.72 6.89
N GLY A 49 -17.25 -3.97 7.34
CA GLY A 49 -17.48 -5.13 6.48
C GLY A 49 -16.30 -5.49 5.59
N VAL A 50 -15.07 -5.27 6.07
CA VAL A 50 -13.85 -5.63 5.35
C VAL A 50 -13.51 -7.09 5.63
N ASP A 51 -13.35 -7.89 4.58
CA ASP A 51 -13.07 -9.33 4.68
C ASP A 51 -11.59 -9.64 4.90
N LEU A 52 -10.71 -8.86 4.25
CA LEU A 52 -9.26 -9.04 4.27
C LEU A 52 -8.56 -7.69 4.29
N SER A 53 -7.51 -7.56 5.12
CA SER A 53 -6.63 -6.38 5.11
C SER A 53 -5.18 -6.79 4.88
N VAL A 54 -4.43 -5.92 4.20
CA VAL A 54 -3.00 -6.08 3.99
C VAL A 54 -2.25 -5.11 4.90
N ASN A 55 -1.47 -5.66 5.84
CA ASN A 55 -0.58 -4.88 6.68
C ASN A 55 0.69 -4.51 5.93
N LEU A 56 1.03 -3.23 5.94
CA LEU A 56 2.18 -2.64 5.25
C LEU A 56 3.20 -2.11 6.27
N PRO A 57 4.17 -2.92 6.70
CA PRO A 57 5.17 -2.49 7.66
C PRO A 57 6.14 -1.48 7.04
N VAL A 58 6.47 -0.42 7.79
CA VAL A 58 7.42 0.61 7.34
C VAL A 58 8.75 0.44 8.07
N VAL A 59 9.79 0.09 7.34
CA VAL A 59 11.17 0.03 7.84
C VAL A 59 11.85 1.36 7.57
N SER A 60 11.84 2.24 8.57
CA SER A 60 12.44 3.59 8.44
C SER A 60 13.95 3.64 8.69
N LYS A 61 14.54 2.56 9.21
CA LYS A 61 15.98 2.42 9.47
C LYS A 61 16.42 0.99 9.13
N PRO A 62 17.53 0.80 8.40
CA PRO A 62 18.01 -0.53 7.98
C PRO A 62 18.13 -1.54 9.11
N GLN A 63 18.66 -1.13 10.27
CA GLN A 63 18.89 -2.00 11.42
C GLN A 63 17.62 -2.57 12.07
N ASN A 64 16.45 -1.97 11.82
CA ASN A 64 15.19 -2.43 12.40
C ASN A 64 14.45 -3.45 11.52
N GLN A 65 14.98 -3.76 10.34
CA GLN A 65 14.28 -4.54 9.31
C GLN A 65 13.86 -5.93 9.82
N GLY A 66 14.78 -6.67 10.42
CA GLY A 66 14.49 -8.02 10.93
C GLY A 66 13.42 -8.04 12.02
N GLU A 67 13.39 -7.04 12.91
CA GLU A 67 12.41 -6.94 13.98
C GLU A 67 11.02 -6.56 13.45
N VAL A 68 10.97 -5.59 12.52
CA VAL A 68 9.73 -5.15 11.86
C VAL A 68 9.11 -6.30 11.08
N ASN A 69 9.90 -7.06 10.31
CA ASN A 69 9.38 -8.16 9.50
C ASN A 69 8.95 -9.37 10.36
N ARG A 70 9.65 -9.67 11.44
CA ARG A 70 9.20 -10.68 12.41
C ARG A 70 7.84 -10.33 12.98
N PHE A 71 7.65 -9.09 13.44
CA PHE A 71 6.35 -8.63 13.94
C PHE A 71 5.26 -8.69 12.85
N ALA A 72 5.57 -8.31 11.62
CA ALA A 72 4.63 -8.40 10.50
C ALA A 72 4.19 -9.85 10.24
N LYS A 73 5.10 -10.82 10.29
CA LYS A 73 4.79 -12.25 10.17
C LYS A 73 3.93 -12.76 11.34
N GLU A 74 4.27 -12.38 12.57
CA GLU A 74 3.51 -12.77 13.77
C GLU A 74 2.11 -12.15 13.80
N THR A 75 1.91 -11.01 13.17
CA THR A 75 0.64 -10.30 13.10
C THR A 75 -0.30 -10.90 12.07
N ALA A 76 0.23 -11.55 11.02
CA ALA A 76 -0.57 -12.18 9.97
C ALA A 76 -1.52 -13.23 10.54
N ARG A 77 -2.77 -13.23 10.07
CA ARG A 77 -3.86 -14.13 10.46
C ARG A 77 -4.72 -14.42 9.22
N LYS A 78 -5.77 -15.23 9.40
CA LYS A 78 -6.68 -15.62 8.31
C LYS A 78 -7.21 -14.43 7.49
N ASN A 79 -7.47 -13.29 8.15
CA ASN A 79 -8.03 -12.08 7.54
C ASN A 79 -7.07 -10.88 7.56
N ILE A 80 -5.80 -11.09 7.91
CA ILE A 80 -4.73 -10.10 7.80
C ILE A 80 -3.54 -10.76 7.12
N ILE A 81 -3.18 -10.28 5.95
CA ILE A 81 -1.96 -10.64 5.22
C ILE A 81 -0.90 -9.57 5.49
N SER A 82 0.36 -9.92 5.53
CA SER A 82 1.44 -8.93 5.66
C SER A 82 2.34 -8.92 4.43
N PHE A 83 2.67 -7.72 3.96
CA PHE A 83 3.85 -7.47 3.15
C PHE A 83 5.08 -7.45 4.06
N GLY A 84 6.26 -7.56 3.49
CA GLY A 84 7.52 -7.29 4.16
C GLY A 84 7.92 -5.83 4.00
N GLY A 85 8.52 -5.23 5.01
CA GLY A 85 9.22 -3.97 4.88
C GLY A 85 10.65 -4.22 4.40
N LEU A 86 11.13 -3.41 3.46
CA LEU A 86 12.51 -3.44 3.01
C LEU A 86 13.10 -2.04 3.05
N HIS A 87 14.30 -1.88 3.65
CA HIS A 87 15.06 -0.65 3.52
C HIS A 87 16.11 -0.81 2.42
N PRO A 88 16.10 0.03 1.36
CA PRO A 88 17.00 -0.17 0.22
C PRO A 88 18.49 -0.05 0.57
N ASP A 89 18.84 0.71 1.63
CA ASP A 89 20.23 0.87 2.12
C ASP A 89 20.59 -0.14 3.22
N CYS A 90 19.89 -1.28 3.36
CA CYS A 90 20.37 -2.34 4.26
C CYS A 90 21.61 -3.03 3.66
N GLU A 91 22.50 -3.51 4.53
CA GLU A 91 23.83 -4.00 4.16
C GLU A 91 23.76 -5.13 3.11
N ASN A 92 22.81 -6.07 3.26
CA ASN A 92 22.67 -7.26 2.41
C ASN A 92 21.26 -7.32 1.80
N VAL A 93 20.90 -6.31 0.99
CA VAL A 93 19.53 -6.16 0.47
C VAL A 93 19.03 -7.40 -0.29
N ILE A 94 19.91 -8.09 -1.00
CA ILE A 94 19.55 -9.31 -1.77
C ILE A 94 19.21 -10.45 -0.82
N GLU A 95 20.02 -10.68 0.20
CA GLU A 95 19.74 -11.69 1.24
C GLU A 95 18.45 -11.38 2.02
N GLU A 96 18.20 -10.10 2.30
CA GLU A 96 16.97 -9.68 2.97
C GLU A 96 15.73 -9.95 2.11
N LEU A 97 15.83 -9.78 0.80
CA LEU A 97 14.75 -10.15 -0.14
C LEU A 97 14.48 -11.66 -0.12
N GLU A 98 15.52 -12.50 -0.09
CA GLU A 98 15.37 -13.96 0.03
C GLU A 98 14.73 -14.35 1.37
N LYS A 99 15.14 -13.72 2.48
CA LYS A 99 14.50 -13.92 3.79
C LYS A 99 13.01 -13.55 3.76
N LEU A 100 12.62 -12.46 3.09
CA LEU A 100 11.21 -12.10 2.95
C LEU A 100 10.43 -13.19 2.18
N LYS A 101 11.07 -13.82 1.19
CA LYS A 101 10.48 -14.94 0.45
C LYS A 101 10.32 -16.17 1.35
N ASP A 102 11.34 -16.53 2.12
CA ASP A 102 11.31 -17.64 3.08
C ASP A 102 10.28 -17.40 4.21
N MET A 103 10.11 -16.15 4.61
CA MET A 103 9.05 -15.73 5.53
C MET A 103 7.67 -15.75 4.90
N GLU A 104 7.56 -16.06 3.61
CA GLU A 104 6.31 -16.09 2.85
C GLU A 104 5.53 -14.77 2.89
N MET A 105 6.23 -13.62 2.89
CA MET A 105 5.58 -12.33 2.79
C MET A 105 4.83 -12.20 1.45
N ALA A 106 3.70 -11.49 1.47
CA ALA A 106 2.83 -11.39 0.30
C ALA A 106 3.27 -10.33 -0.72
N GLY A 107 4.24 -9.50 -0.37
CA GLY A 107 4.79 -8.41 -1.19
C GLY A 107 5.77 -7.57 -0.40
N ILE A 108 6.15 -6.41 -0.94
CA ILE A 108 7.11 -5.50 -0.31
C ILE A 108 6.51 -4.10 -0.17
N LYS A 109 6.70 -3.48 0.99
CA LYS A 109 6.36 -2.07 1.24
C LYS A 109 7.60 -1.20 1.24
N PHE A 110 7.54 -0.10 0.47
CA PHE A 110 8.48 1.02 0.56
C PHE A 110 7.79 2.31 1.00
N HIS A 111 8.54 3.15 1.71
CA HIS A 111 8.10 4.47 2.12
C HIS A 111 9.26 5.49 1.96
N PRO A 112 9.56 5.93 0.72
CA PRO A 112 10.74 6.75 0.42
C PRO A 112 10.96 7.94 1.37
N PRO A 113 9.93 8.77 1.72
CA PRO A 113 10.13 9.88 2.65
C PRO A 113 10.61 9.47 4.05
N PHE A 114 10.07 8.37 4.63
CA PHE A 114 10.50 7.89 5.95
C PHE A 114 11.82 7.12 5.92
N GLN A 115 12.14 6.51 4.79
CA GLN A 115 13.40 5.82 4.54
C GLN A 115 14.53 6.77 4.14
N LYS A 116 14.19 8.01 3.75
CA LYS A 116 15.13 9.05 3.25
C LYS A 116 15.93 8.59 2.04
N VAL A 117 15.24 7.98 1.07
CA VAL A 117 15.85 7.45 -0.16
C VAL A 117 15.15 7.95 -1.41
N HIS A 118 15.91 8.17 -2.47
CA HIS A 118 15.40 8.30 -3.82
C HIS A 118 15.31 6.90 -4.42
N LEU A 119 14.16 6.27 -4.30
CA LEU A 119 13.96 4.85 -4.61
C LEU A 119 14.19 4.52 -6.10
N GLU A 120 14.09 5.53 -6.96
CA GLU A 120 14.40 5.48 -8.40
C GLU A 120 15.88 5.70 -8.74
N ASP A 121 16.76 5.83 -7.74
CA ASP A 121 18.21 5.99 -7.95
C ASP A 121 18.79 4.72 -8.60
N PRO A 122 19.63 4.87 -9.65
CA PRO A 122 20.28 3.72 -10.32
C PRO A 122 21.05 2.78 -9.37
N LYS A 123 21.52 3.24 -8.22
CA LYS A 123 22.19 2.38 -7.23
C LYS A 123 21.33 1.21 -6.74
N TYR A 124 20.00 1.30 -6.90
CA TYR A 124 19.04 0.26 -6.49
C TYR A 124 18.61 -0.68 -7.62
N GLU A 125 19.20 -0.58 -8.82
CA GLU A 125 18.81 -1.42 -9.95
C GLU A 125 18.93 -2.92 -9.67
N GLU A 126 19.97 -3.35 -8.99
CA GLU A 126 20.17 -4.76 -8.63
C GLU A 126 19.06 -5.26 -7.68
N MET A 127 18.73 -4.46 -6.69
CA MET A 127 17.58 -4.72 -5.79
C MET A 127 16.27 -4.88 -6.58
N TRP A 128 16.00 -3.96 -7.51
CA TRP A 128 14.78 -4.03 -8.33
C TRP A 128 14.74 -5.25 -9.23
N ARG A 129 15.87 -5.63 -9.86
CA ARG A 129 15.96 -6.86 -10.64
C ARG A 129 15.67 -8.10 -9.78
N LYS A 130 16.20 -8.13 -8.55
CA LYS A 130 15.95 -9.25 -7.63
C LYS A 130 14.49 -9.30 -7.18
N ILE A 131 13.86 -8.16 -6.90
CA ILE A 131 12.42 -8.10 -6.60
C ILE A 131 11.60 -8.65 -7.77
N ASN A 132 11.95 -8.27 -9.00
CA ASN A 132 11.30 -8.76 -10.21
C ASN A 132 11.47 -10.28 -10.39
N GLU A 133 12.67 -10.82 -10.18
CA GLU A 133 12.98 -12.25 -10.21
C GLU A 133 12.13 -13.04 -9.19
N LEU A 134 12.01 -12.53 -7.96
CA LEU A 134 11.25 -13.16 -6.90
C LEU A 134 9.74 -13.05 -7.07
N GLY A 135 9.28 -12.18 -7.98
CA GLY A 135 7.87 -11.99 -8.30
C GLY A 135 7.06 -11.31 -7.19
N PHE A 136 7.68 -10.48 -6.37
CA PHE A 136 6.96 -9.75 -5.33
C PHE A 136 6.16 -8.58 -5.89
N PRO A 137 4.84 -8.46 -5.62
CA PRO A 137 4.15 -7.20 -5.76
C PRO A 137 4.73 -6.17 -4.79
N VAL A 138 4.80 -4.91 -5.22
CA VAL A 138 5.38 -3.84 -4.41
C VAL A 138 4.37 -2.72 -4.23
N LEU A 139 4.13 -2.31 -2.97
CA LEU A 139 3.35 -1.13 -2.67
C LEU A 139 4.28 -0.01 -2.17
N ILE A 140 4.21 1.15 -2.83
CA ILE A 140 5.10 2.28 -2.60
C ILE A 140 4.29 3.50 -2.17
N HIS A 141 4.68 4.12 -1.06
CA HIS A 141 4.15 5.43 -0.69
C HIS A 141 4.53 6.46 -1.77
N MET A 142 3.53 7.18 -2.28
CA MET A 142 3.72 8.17 -3.34
C MET A 142 3.49 9.58 -2.81
N GLY A 143 4.21 10.55 -3.40
CA GLY A 143 4.13 11.94 -3.00
C GLY A 143 4.79 12.23 -1.66
N THR A 144 4.38 13.33 -1.04
CA THR A 144 4.97 13.80 0.21
C THR A 144 4.46 13.05 1.43
N ALA A 145 5.33 12.86 2.43
CA ALA A 145 4.90 12.61 3.80
C ALA A 145 5.03 13.93 4.59
N ARG A 146 4.13 14.15 5.56
CA ARG A 146 3.97 15.42 6.29
C ARG A 146 5.27 16.06 6.81
N ILE A 147 6.33 15.29 7.00
CA ILE A 147 7.54 15.71 7.72
C ILE A 147 8.81 15.72 6.86
N VAL A 148 8.86 15.05 5.71
CA VAL A 148 10.15 14.80 5.03
C VAL A 148 10.07 15.09 3.54
N ARG A 149 10.76 16.14 3.12
CA ARG A 149 11.17 16.43 1.74
C ARG A 149 12.71 16.40 1.71
N PRO A 150 13.40 15.97 0.68
CA PRO A 150 13.05 15.92 -0.74
C PRO A 150 12.74 14.51 -1.30
N TYR A 151 12.49 13.50 -0.49
CA TYR A 151 12.38 12.09 -0.91
C TYR A 151 11.00 11.69 -1.44
N ASP A 152 10.23 12.65 -1.93
CA ASP A 152 8.93 12.41 -2.55
C ASP A 152 9.09 11.62 -3.85
N LEU A 153 8.29 10.56 -4.02
CA LEU A 153 8.28 9.77 -5.25
C LEU A 153 7.02 10.05 -6.05
N TYR A 154 7.17 10.18 -7.36
CA TYR A 154 6.12 10.49 -8.31
C TYR A 154 6.08 9.45 -9.44
N PRO A 155 5.02 9.42 -10.29
CA PRO A 155 4.91 8.50 -11.42
C PRO A 155 6.12 8.49 -12.36
N SER A 156 6.82 9.60 -12.53
CA SER A 156 8.07 9.66 -13.30
C SER A 156 9.19 8.78 -12.72
N GLY A 157 9.27 8.69 -11.39
CA GLY A 157 10.19 7.78 -10.70
C GLY A 157 9.82 6.31 -10.90
N ILE A 158 8.50 5.98 -10.88
CA ILE A 158 8.03 4.62 -11.19
C ILE A 158 8.44 4.20 -12.60
N ARG A 159 8.36 5.10 -13.59
CA ARG A 159 8.84 4.80 -14.97
C ARG A 159 10.33 4.45 -15.03
N LYS A 160 11.15 4.99 -14.12
CA LYS A 160 12.57 4.61 -14.01
C LYS A 160 12.71 3.21 -13.39
N ILE A 161 11.98 2.93 -12.30
CA ILE A 161 11.97 1.63 -11.60
C ILE A 161 11.55 0.50 -12.53
N LEU A 162 10.54 0.72 -13.37
CA LEU A 162 10.03 -0.26 -14.34
C LEU A 162 11.08 -0.74 -15.36
N LYS A 163 12.17 0.00 -15.58
CA LYS A 163 13.27 -0.46 -16.44
C LYS A 163 14.00 -1.68 -15.85
N SER A 164 14.00 -1.81 -14.53
CA SER A 164 14.66 -2.91 -13.82
C SER A 164 13.68 -3.92 -13.22
N ALA A 165 12.40 -3.56 -13.11
CA ALA A 165 11.34 -4.42 -12.58
C ALA A 165 10.06 -4.31 -13.45
N PRO A 166 10.10 -4.80 -14.72
CA PRO A 166 9.01 -4.61 -15.67
C PRO A 166 7.80 -5.52 -15.44
N ASP A 167 7.94 -6.65 -14.73
CA ASP A 167 6.94 -7.73 -14.74
C ASP A 167 6.08 -7.78 -13.47
N ILE A 168 6.56 -7.21 -12.36
CA ILE A 168 5.86 -7.27 -11.07
C ILE A 168 4.73 -6.25 -10.97
N PRO A 169 3.67 -6.53 -10.20
CA PRO A 169 2.68 -5.53 -9.82
C PRO A 169 3.33 -4.41 -8.98
N ILE A 170 3.24 -3.15 -9.44
CA ILE A 170 3.64 -1.97 -8.68
C ILE A 170 2.39 -1.20 -8.30
N ILE A 171 2.15 -1.01 -7.00
CA ILE A 171 1.01 -0.30 -6.44
C ILE A 171 1.50 1.06 -5.94
N MET A 172 1.05 2.11 -6.60
CA MET A 172 1.30 3.50 -6.23
C MET A 172 0.25 3.95 -5.23
N ALA A 173 0.64 4.18 -3.98
CA ALA A 173 -0.28 4.62 -2.95
C ALA A 173 -0.87 6.02 -3.22
N HIS A 174 -1.99 6.34 -2.54
CA HIS A 174 -2.58 7.68 -2.48
C HIS A 174 -2.95 8.24 -3.86
N MET A 175 -3.67 7.43 -4.66
CA MET A 175 -4.05 7.79 -6.04
C MET A 175 -2.83 8.16 -6.90
N GLY A 176 -1.68 7.48 -6.68
CA GLY A 176 -0.43 7.76 -7.39
C GLY A 176 0.21 9.10 -7.05
N SER A 177 0.07 9.59 -5.83
CA SER A 177 0.46 10.88 -5.25
C SER A 177 -0.61 11.97 -5.23
N PHE A 178 -1.69 11.85 -5.99
CA PHE A 178 -2.67 12.94 -6.15
C PHE A 178 -3.39 13.29 -4.86
N CYS A 179 -3.55 12.35 -3.91
CA CYS A 179 -4.11 12.62 -2.59
C CYS A 179 -3.15 13.33 -1.64
N MET A 180 -1.84 13.24 -1.89
CA MET A 180 -0.82 13.77 -0.97
C MET A 180 -0.25 15.11 -1.44
N MET A 181 -0.04 15.26 -2.74
CA MET A 181 0.39 16.51 -3.34
C MET A 181 0.20 16.47 -4.86
N LYS A 182 -0.51 17.47 -5.38
CA LYS A 182 -0.62 17.65 -6.85
C LYS A 182 0.70 18.20 -7.38
N ASN A 183 1.28 17.50 -8.34
CA ASN A 183 2.37 18.02 -9.13
C ASN A 183 1.90 18.13 -10.59
N PRO A 184 1.73 19.32 -11.14
CA PRO A 184 1.19 19.50 -12.49
C PRO A 184 2.07 18.92 -13.61
N ASN A 185 3.34 18.61 -13.30
CA ASN A 185 4.27 17.98 -14.23
C ASN A 185 4.22 16.45 -14.21
N GLU A 186 3.40 15.86 -13.32
CA GLU A 186 3.26 14.42 -13.17
C GLU A 186 1.90 13.95 -13.71
N ASN A 187 1.88 12.79 -14.33
CA ASN A 187 0.68 12.16 -14.83
C ASN A 187 0.74 10.63 -14.71
N LEU A 188 -0.43 10.00 -14.78
CA LEU A 188 -0.58 8.54 -14.73
C LEU A 188 -0.66 7.91 -16.13
N GLU A 189 -0.51 8.69 -17.19
CA GLU A 189 -0.65 8.21 -18.56
C GLU A 189 0.49 7.29 -18.97
N ASN A 190 0.21 6.37 -19.88
CA ASN A 190 1.20 5.46 -20.45
C ASN A 190 1.99 4.61 -19.43
N LEU A 191 1.42 4.37 -18.25
CA LEU A 191 1.94 3.36 -17.32
C LEU A 191 1.43 1.98 -17.75
N PRO A 192 2.29 0.93 -17.70
CA PRO A 192 1.90 -0.41 -18.12
C PRO A 192 0.82 -1.02 -17.22
N GLU A 193 0.18 -2.09 -17.70
CA GLU A 193 -0.98 -2.72 -17.07
C GLU A 193 -0.70 -3.33 -15.69
N ASN A 194 0.56 -3.63 -15.38
CA ASN A 194 0.98 -4.11 -14.06
C ASN A 194 1.22 -2.98 -13.04
N VAL A 195 0.94 -1.73 -13.39
CA VAL A 195 0.97 -0.59 -12.45
C VAL A 195 -0.44 -0.27 -11.99
N PHE A 196 -0.61 -0.20 -10.69
CA PHE A 196 -1.87 0.03 -10.00
C PHE A 196 -1.79 1.30 -9.14
N ILE A 197 -2.95 1.85 -8.77
CA ILE A 197 -3.07 2.88 -7.72
C ILE A 197 -3.97 2.36 -6.61
N ASP A 198 -3.77 2.82 -5.38
CA ASP A 198 -4.74 2.59 -4.30
C ASP A 198 -5.53 3.86 -3.95
N THR A 199 -6.64 3.67 -3.26
CA THR A 199 -7.55 4.76 -2.86
C THR A 199 -7.26 5.31 -1.45
N ALA A 200 -6.12 4.94 -0.86
CA ALA A 200 -5.74 5.41 0.47
C ALA A 200 -5.75 6.95 0.52
N MET A 201 -6.33 7.52 1.56
CA MET A 201 -6.53 8.96 1.76
C MET A 201 -7.43 9.66 0.72
N SER A 202 -8.04 8.94 -0.22
CA SER A 202 -8.91 9.54 -1.26
C SER A 202 -10.20 10.16 -0.72
N ALA A 203 -10.66 9.72 0.46
CA ALA A 203 -11.82 10.32 1.12
C ALA A 203 -11.58 11.78 1.56
N GLU A 204 -10.31 12.20 1.63
CA GLU A 204 -9.88 13.56 1.98
C GLU A 204 -9.71 14.48 0.76
N LEU A 205 -9.86 13.96 -0.47
CA LEU A 205 -9.95 14.80 -1.66
C LEU A 205 -11.21 15.67 -1.58
N GLU A 206 -11.03 16.98 -1.68
CA GLU A 206 -12.11 17.97 -1.48
C GLU A 206 -13.20 17.85 -2.53
N GLU A 207 -12.86 17.47 -3.77
CA GLU A 207 -13.81 17.37 -4.88
C GLU A 207 -14.10 15.91 -5.27
N ALA A 208 -15.37 15.53 -5.18
CA ALA A 208 -15.81 14.19 -5.59
C ALA A 208 -15.53 13.89 -7.08
N GLY A 209 -15.62 14.90 -7.95
CA GLY A 209 -15.35 14.77 -9.38
C GLY A 209 -13.89 14.43 -9.69
N GLU A 210 -12.94 14.94 -8.93
CA GLU A 210 -11.52 14.66 -9.13
C GLU A 210 -11.17 13.19 -8.91
N PHE A 211 -11.74 12.57 -7.88
CA PHE A 211 -11.57 11.14 -7.63
C PHE A 211 -11.98 10.28 -8.83
N GLU A 212 -13.18 10.55 -9.35
CA GLU A 212 -13.70 9.81 -10.51
C GLU A 212 -12.90 10.10 -11.78
N GLU A 213 -12.48 11.35 -12.00
CA GLU A 213 -11.69 11.74 -13.17
C GLU A 213 -10.35 11.01 -13.22
N ILE A 214 -9.63 10.95 -12.10
CA ILE A 214 -8.36 10.22 -12.01
C ILE A 214 -8.59 8.74 -12.35
N ILE A 215 -9.60 8.12 -11.75
CA ILE A 215 -9.90 6.69 -11.97
C ILE A 215 -10.31 6.43 -13.43
N ARG A 216 -11.14 7.28 -14.05
CA ARG A 216 -11.55 7.11 -15.45
C ARG A 216 -10.38 7.19 -16.41
N ARG A 217 -9.42 8.10 -16.14
CA ARG A 217 -8.21 8.21 -16.95
C ARG A 217 -7.26 7.05 -16.76
N PHE A 218 -7.15 6.52 -15.54
CA PHE A 218 -6.24 5.43 -15.21
C PHE A 218 -6.81 4.05 -15.56
N GLY A 219 -8.11 3.84 -15.36
CA GLY A 219 -8.82 2.58 -15.59
C GLY A 219 -9.18 1.86 -14.30
N THR A 220 -10.47 1.55 -14.12
CA THR A 220 -11.02 0.90 -12.91
C THR A 220 -10.42 -0.47 -12.61
N ASN A 221 -9.95 -1.17 -13.64
CA ASN A 221 -9.28 -2.47 -13.55
C ASN A 221 -7.89 -2.43 -12.91
N ARG A 222 -7.36 -1.23 -12.65
CA ARG A 222 -6.04 -1.01 -12.01
C ARG A 222 -6.12 -0.17 -10.73
N VAL A 223 -7.31 0.01 -10.18
CA VAL A 223 -7.52 0.70 -8.92
C VAL A 223 -7.82 -0.31 -7.82
N LEU A 224 -7.19 -0.15 -6.67
CA LEU A 224 -7.30 -0.99 -5.50
C LEU A 224 -7.88 -0.20 -4.33
N TYR A 225 -8.84 -0.77 -3.62
CA TYR A 225 -9.31 -0.17 -2.38
C TYR A 225 -8.22 -0.22 -1.31
N GLY A 226 -7.90 0.92 -0.72
CA GLY A 226 -7.02 1.08 0.44
C GLY A 226 -7.56 2.16 1.37
N SER A 227 -7.48 1.94 2.69
CA SER A 227 -7.96 2.89 3.69
C SER A 227 -6.89 3.79 4.27
N ASP A 228 -5.66 3.33 4.28
CA ASP A 228 -4.54 3.89 5.06
C ASP A 228 -4.81 3.87 6.58
N PHE A 229 -5.52 2.85 7.08
CA PHE A 229 -5.70 2.69 8.53
C PHE A 229 -4.35 2.76 9.25
N PRO A 230 -4.19 3.57 10.33
CA PRO A 230 -5.21 4.27 11.10
C PRO A 230 -5.47 5.71 10.64
N TYR A 231 -4.73 6.21 9.64
CA TYR A 231 -4.75 7.62 9.21
C TYR A 231 -6.02 7.97 8.43
N GLY A 232 -6.54 7.03 7.63
CA GLY A 232 -7.84 7.10 6.99
C GLY A 232 -8.88 6.18 7.64
N THR A 233 -10.15 6.33 7.28
CA THR A 233 -11.24 5.51 7.79
C THR A 233 -11.76 4.56 6.73
N GLN A 234 -11.83 3.25 7.03
CA GLN A 234 -12.33 2.23 6.11
C GLN A 234 -13.74 2.55 5.60
N LYS A 235 -14.65 2.98 6.49
CA LYS A 235 -16.03 3.34 6.10
C LYS A 235 -16.08 4.47 5.09
N ALA A 236 -15.30 5.55 5.28
CA ALA A 236 -15.31 6.70 4.37
C ALA A 236 -14.72 6.33 3.01
N ALA A 237 -13.61 5.58 2.97
CA ALA A 237 -13.00 5.14 1.73
C ALA A 237 -13.89 4.17 0.95
N ILE A 238 -14.61 3.25 1.62
CA ILE A 238 -15.61 2.37 1.00
C ILE A 238 -16.79 3.18 0.46
N ALA A 239 -17.30 4.12 1.25
CA ALA A 239 -18.42 4.98 0.83
C ALA A 239 -18.05 5.77 -0.43
N ARG A 240 -16.83 6.32 -0.50
CA ARG A 240 -16.33 7.04 -1.67
C ARG A 240 -16.45 6.23 -2.97
N ILE A 241 -16.09 4.94 -2.93
CA ILE A 241 -16.23 4.04 -4.09
C ILE A 241 -17.71 3.71 -4.34
N LYS A 242 -18.47 3.36 -3.28
CA LYS A 242 -19.87 2.94 -3.43
C LYS A 242 -20.79 4.05 -3.94
N ASP A 243 -20.54 5.30 -3.52
CA ASP A 243 -21.34 6.47 -3.88
C ASP A 243 -20.92 7.09 -5.22
N SER A 244 -19.82 6.63 -5.83
CA SER A 244 -19.36 7.10 -7.14
C SER A 244 -20.28 6.66 -8.27
N SER A 245 -20.14 7.30 -9.43
CA SER A 245 -20.94 7.02 -10.62
C SER A 245 -20.49 5.79 -11.44
N PHE A 246 -19.49 5.03 -10.96
CA PHE A 246 -19.07 3.79 -11.59
C PHE A 246 -20.15 2.70 -11.51
N THR A 247 -20.12 1.76 -12.45
CA THR A 247 -21.01 0.59 -12.44
C THR A 247 -20.71 -0.32 -11.25
N ASP A 248 -21.67 -1.15 -10.87
CA ASP A 248 -21.50 -2.12 -9.78
C ASP A 248 -20.31 -3.06 -10.00
N SER A 249 -20.09 -3.49 -11.26
CA SER A 249 -18.94 -4.32 -11.61
C SER A 249 -17.61 -3.60 -11.42
N GLU A 250 -17.51 -2.34 -11.85
CA GLU A 250 -16.30 -1.52 -11.64
C GLU A 250 -16.03 -1.26 -10.16
N LYS A 251 -17.07 -1.02 -9.37
CA LYS A 251 -16.96 -0.89 -7.91
C LYS A 251 -16.44 -2.16 -7.26
N GLU A 252 -16.93 -3.33 -7.67
CA GLU A 252 -16.42 -4.61 -7.18
C GLU A 252 -14.97 -4.87 -7.62
N ASP A 253 -14.59 -4.48 -8.85
CA ASP A 253 -13.21 -4.58 -9.29
C ASP A 253 -12.27 -3.79 -8.37
N MET A 254 -12.62 -2.54 -8.05
CA MET A 254 -11.87 -1.68 -7.14
C MET A 254 -11.89 -2.17 -5.69
N LEU A 255 -13.06 -2.61 -5.18
CA LEU A 255 -13.21 -3.01 -3.78
C LEU A 255 -12.49 -4.32 -3.44
N TRP A 256 -12.34 -5.24 -4.41
CA TRP A 256 -11.75 -6.53 -4.08
C TRP A 256 -11.11 -7.30 -5.25
N ARG A 257 -11.71 -7.36 -6.46
CA ARG A 257 -11.24 -8.28 -7.52
C ARG A 257 -9.82 -7.97 -7.99
N ASN A 258 -9.47 -6.70 -8.14
CA ASN A 258 -8.13 -6.31 -8.56
C ASN A 258 -7.07 -6.70 -7.52
N ALA A 259 -7.33 -6.45 -6.23
CA ALA A 259 -6.46 -6.88 -5.13
C ALA A 259 -6.36 -8.41 -5.05
N ALA A 260 -7.49 -9.12 -5.21
CA ALA A 260 -7.53 -10.58 -5.22
C ALA A 260 -6.68 -11.18 -6.35
N LYS A 261 -6.73 -10.59 -7.56
CA LYS A 261 -5.87 -11.02 -8.68
C LYS A 261 -4.39 -10.94 -8.31
N ILE A 262 -3.94 -9.82 -7.73
CA ILE A 262 -2.54 -9.63 -7.30
C ILE A 262 -2.17 -10.65 -6.21
N LEU A 263 -2.99 -10.80 -5.17
CA LEU A 263 -2.71 -11.73 -4.07
C LEU A 263 -2.70 -13.19 -4.54
N LYS A 264 -3.49 -13.54 -5.55
CA LYS A 264 -3.51 -14.87 -6.16
C LYS A 264 -2.19 -15.20 -6.87
N THR A 265 -1.56 -14.25 -7.56
CA THR A 265 -0.29 -14.48 -8.26
C THR A 265 0.84 -14.92 -7.32
N VAL A 266 0.77 -14.51 -6.05
CA VAL A 266 1.76 -14.86 -5.02
C VAL A 266 1.26 -15.95 -4.05
N GLY A 267 0.12 -16.60 -4.34
CA GLY A 267 -0.43 -17.67 -3.52
C GLY A 267 -0.90 -17.22 -2.13
N LYS A 268 -1.31 -15.96 -1.99
CA LYS A 268 -1.73 -15.36 -0.71
C LYS A 268 -3.21 -14.98 -0.66
N LEU A 269 -3.97 -15.30 -1.69
CA LEU A 269 -5.42 -15.15 -1.63
C LEU A 269 -6.01 -16.27 -0.76
N PRO A 270 -6.76 -15.97 0.31
CA PRO A 270 -7.41 -16.98 1.13
C PRO A 270 -8.38 -17.85 0.31
N GLU A 271 -8.41 -19.16 0.55
CA GLU A 271 -9.24 -20.14 -0.18
C GLU A 271 -10.75 -19.81 -0.18
N ASN A 272 -11.23 -19.13 0.84
CA ASN A 272 -12.62 -18.68 0.94
C ASN A 272 -12.94 -17.43 0.09
N ILE A 273 -11.97 -16.88 -0.62
CA ILE A 273 -12.12 -15.77 -1.58
C ILE A 273 -11.86 -16.32 -2.98
N GLU A 274 -12.94 -16.60 -3.71
CA GLU A 274 -12.87 -17.06 -5.10
C GLU A 274 -13.05 -15.87 -6.06
N LEU A 275 -12.24 -15.86 -7.15
CA LEU A 275 -12.31 -14.87 -8.24
C LEU A 275 -13.34 -15.30 -9.28
#